data_9a4f3b1bb5ec365b8d0e24176fcb89ab
#
_entry.id   9a4f3b1bb5ec365b8d0e24176fcb89ab
#
_cell.length_a   1.000
_cell.length_b   1.000
_cell.length_c   1.000
_cell.angle_alpha   90.00
_cell.angle_beta   90.00
_cell.angle_gamma   90.00
#
_symmetry.space_group_name_H-M   'P 1'
#
loop_
_entity.id
_entity.type
_entity.pdbx_description
1 polymer ?
#
loop_
_entity_poly.entity_id
_entity_poly.type
_entity_poly.pdbx_seq_one_letter_code
_entity_poly.pdbx_strand_id
1 'polypeptide(L)'
;EHTVHANEVILSGGAFNTPQLLQLSGIGDSEFLKSKGIEPRMHLPGVGENFEDHLEVYIQHKCKQPVSLQPSLDVKRMPFIGLQWIFARKGAAASNHFEGGGFVRSNDDVDYPNLMFHFLPIAVRYDGQKAPVAHGYQVHVGPMYSNSRGSLKIKSKDPFEKPSIVFNYLSTKEDEREWVEAIRVARNILKQKAMDPFN
;
A
#
# COMPACT_ATOMS: atom_id res chain seq x y z
N GLU A 1 -13.32 -3.08 -31.21
CA GLU A 1 -14.37 -3.49 -30.27
C GLU A 1 -14.82 -4.92 -30.58
N HIS A 2 -15.05 -5.72 -29.56
CA HIS A 2 -15.61 -7.05 -29.68
C HIS A 2 -16.81 -7.17 -28.76
N THR A 3 -17.87 -7.81 -29.24
CA THR A 3 -19.07 -8.08 -28.44
C THR A 3 -19.12 -9.55 -28.11
N VAL A 4 -19.29 -9.87 -26.82
CA VAL A 4 -19.45 -11.23 -26.33
C VAL A 4 -20.80 -11.31 -25.64
N HIS A 5 -21.59 -12.34 -25.96
CA HIS A 5 -22.85 -12.63 -25.30
C HIS A 5 -22.63 -13.72 -24.25
N ALA A 6 -23.13 -13.49 -23.03
CA ALA A 6 -23.04 -14.43 -21.92
C ALA A 6 -24.33 -14.37 -21.08
N ASN A 7 -24.64 -15.44 -20.38
CA ASN A 7 -25.76 -15.47 -19.44
C ASN A 7 -25.44 -14.73 -18.13
N GLU A 8 -24.14 -14.61 -17.81
CA GLU A 8 -23.66 -13.93 -16.62
C GLU A 8 -22.31 -13.26 -16.92
N VAL A 9 -22.06 -12.10 -16.31
CA VAL A 9 -20.79 -11.36 -16.41
C VAL A 9 -20.23 -11.13 -15.02
N ILE A 10 -19.03 -11.63 -14.76
CA ILE A 10 -18.34 -11.51 -13.48
C ILE A 10 -17.29 -10.39 -13.57
N LEU A 11 -17.42 -9.36 -12.72
CA LEU A 11 -16.47 -8.25 -12.60
C LEU A 11 -15.52 -8.52 -11.43
N SER A 12 -14.25 -8.72 -11.71
CA SER A 12 -13.17 -8.97 -10.74
C SER A 12 -11.95 -8.09 -11.02
N GLY A 13 -12.17 -6.83 -11.39
CA GLY A 13 -11.13 -5.88 -11.78
C GLY A 13 -10.39 -5.21 -10.61
N GLY A 14 -10.70 -5.58 -9.37
CA GLY A 14 -10.13 -5.00 -8.15
C GLY A 14 -10.76 -3.65 -7.79
N ALA A 15 -10.24 -3.02 -6.72
CA ALA A 15 -10.81 -1.83 -6.10
C ALA A 15 -10.85 -0.60 -7.03
N PHE A 16 -10.01 -0.53 -8.05
CA PHE A 16 -10.00 0.56 -9.03
C PHE A 16 -10.86 0.25 -10.25
N ASN A 17 -10.64 -0.89 -10.88
CA ASN A 17 -11.25 -1.15 -12.18
C ASN A 17 -12.70 -1.60 -12.09
N THR A 18 -13.10 -2.33 -11.04
CA THR A 18 -14.50 -2.77 -10.90
C THR A 18 -15.46 -1.58 -10.77
N PRO A 19 -15.23 -0.58 -9.88
CA PRO A 19 -16.09 0.60 -9.83
C PRO A 19 -16.04 1.44 -11.12
N GLN A 20 -14.89 1.52 -11.80
CA GLN A 20 -14.79 2.19 -13.08
C GLN A 20 -15.67 1.51 -14.14
N LEU A 21 -15.57 0.17 -14.26
CA LEU A 21 -16.38 -0.61 -15.21
C LEU A 21 -17.87 -0.50 -14.92
N LEU A 22 -18.28 -0.54 -13.65
CA LEU A 22 -19.67 -0.35 -13.25
C LEU A 22 -20.20 1.02 -13.70
N GLN A 23 -19.46 2.10 -13.38
CA GLN A 23 -19.84 3.46 -13.79
C GLN A 23 -19.93 3.59 -15.32
N LEU A 24 -18.94 3.09 -16.06
CA LEU A 24 -18.95 3.08 -17.52
C LEU A 24 -20.10 2.25 -18.11
N SER A 25 -20.57 1.25 -17.38
CA SER A 25 -21.71 0.41 -17.77
C SER A 25 -23.08 1.00 -17.41
N GLY A 26 -23.12 2.20 -16.84
CA GLY A 26 -24.36 2.87 -16.44
C GLY A 26 -24.86 2.46 -15.05
N ILE A 27 -24.00 1.88 -14.20
CA ILE A 27 -24.32 1.46 -12.84
C ILE A 27 -23.59 2.37 -11.85
N GLY A 28 -24.32 3.19 -11.10
CA GLY A 28 -23.75 4.17 -10.19
C GLY A 28 -24.74 5.27 -9.82
N ASP A 29 -24.23 6.42 -9.35
CA ASP A 29 -25.07 7.60 -9.15
C ASP A 29 -25.60 8.13 -10.48
N SER A 30 -26.93 8.16 -10.65
CA SER A 30 -27.57 8.47 -11.93
C SER A 30 -27.27 9.89 -12.42
N GLU A 31 -27.25 10.88 -11.53
CA GLU A 31 -27.00 12.26 -11.91
C GLU A 31 -25.52 12.48 -12.29
N PHE A 32 -24.63 11.86 -11.53
CA PHE A 32 -23.22 11.86 -11.88
C PHE A 32 -22.98 11.21 -13.25
N LEU A 33 -23.56 10.03 -13.52
CA LEU A 33 -23.41 9.32 -14.79
C LEU A 33 -23.93 10.15 -15.97
N LYS A 34 -25.10 10.77 -15.85
CA LYS A 34 -25.66 11.70 -16.86
C LYS A 34 -24.69 12.85 -17.12
N SER A 35 -24.07 13.41 -16.07
CA SER A 35 -23.09 14.50 -16.23
C SER A 35 -21.86 14.10 -17.05
N LYS A 36 -21.58 12.78 -17.15
CA LYS A 36 -20.51 12.21 -17.97
C LYS A 36 -20.97 11.72 -19.34
N GLY A 37 -22.25 11.94 -19.70
CA GLY A 37 -22.84 11.49 -20.95
C GLY A 37 -23.07 9.97 -21.00
N ILE A 38 -23.24 9.34 -19.86
CA ILE A 38 -23.56 7.92 -19.72
C ILE A 38 -25.02 7.79 -19.29
N GLU A 39 -25.77 6.98 -20.04
CA GLU A 39 -27.18 6.69 -19.71
C GLU A 39 -27.23 5.75 -18.49
N PRO A 40 -27.86 6.15 -17.38
CA PRO A 40 -27.97 5.30 -16.19
C PRO A 40 -28.87 4.09 -16.45
N ARG A 41 -28.36 2.91 -16.15
CA ARG A 41 -29.10 1.63 -16.20
C ARG A 41 -29.59 1.22 -14.83
N MET A 42 -28.81 1.53 -13.79
CA MET A 42 -29.13 1.22 -12.41
C MET A 42 -28.59 2.30 -11.49
N HIS A 43 -29.46 2.84 -10.65
CA HIS A 43 -29.04 3.80 -9.62
C HIS A 43 -28.47 3.08 -8.41
N LEU A 44 -27.13 3.10 -8.28
CA LEU A 44 -26.38 2.58 -7.14
C LEU A 44 -25.35 3.65 -6.68
N PRO A 45 -25.78 4.63 -5.87
CA PRO A 45 -24.94 5.79 -5.53
C PRO A 45 -23.67 5.43 -4.75
N GLY A 46 -23.60 4.25 -4.12
CA GLY A 46 -22.40 3.77 -3.44
C GLY A 46 -21.25 3.32 -4.35
N VAL A 47 -21.49 3.18 -5.66
CA VAL A 47 -20.43 2.76 -6.59
C VAL A 47 -19.36 3.85 -6.71
N GLY A 48 -18.14 3.50 -6.35
CA GLY A 48 -17.00 4.41 -6.31
C GLY A 48 -16.96 5.32 -5.08
N GLU A 49 -17.78 5.06 -4.06
CA GLU A 49 -17.75 5.72 -2.76
C GLU A 49 -17.09 4.82 -1.70
N ASN A 50 -16.83 5.40 -0.53
CA ASN A 50 -16.22 4.71 0.62
C ASN A 50 -14.89 4.02 0.29
N PHE A 51 -14.09 4.64 -0.57
CA PHE A 51 -12.78 4.13 -0.94
C PHE A 51 -11.85 4.17 0.27
N GLU A 52 -11.23 3.04 0.58
CA GLU A 52 -10.27 2.88 1.67
C GLU A 52 -8.94 2.38 1.12
N ASP A 53 -7.85 2.75 1.80
CA ASP A 53 -6.52 2.27 1.49
C ASP A 53 -5.66 2.26 2.76
N HIS A 54 -4.64 1.40 2.77
CA HIS A 54 -3.66 1.30 3.83
C HIS A 54 -2.52 2.30 3.58
N LEU A 55 -2.64 3.49 4.15
CA LEU A 55 -1.51 4.41 4.20
C LEU A 55 -0.44 3.84 5.13
N GLU A 56 0.82 3.95 4.75
CA GLU A 56 1.95 3.61 5.61
C GLU A 56 3.04 4.68 5.56
N VAL A 57 3.83 4.76 6.62
CA VAL A 57 5.09 5.49 6.64
C VAL A 57 6.21 4.54 7.01
N TYR A 58 7.43 4.86 6.60
CA TYR A 58 8.61 4.10 6.99
C TYR A 58 9.61 4.97 7.75
N ILE A 59 10.18 4.38 8.80
CA ILE A 59 11.23 4.97 9.62
C ILE A 59 12.51 4.26 9.25
N GLN A 60 13.47 4.98 8.67
CA GLN A 60 14.75 4.45 8.21
C GLN A 60 15.86 4.76 9.20
N HIS A 61 16.73 3.77 9.41
CA HIS A 61 17.94 3.92 10.19
C HIS A 61 19.17 3.51 9.37
N LYS A 62 20.25 4.23 9.57
CA LYS A 62 21.57 3.78 9.14
C LYS A 62 22.02 2.65 10.07
N CYS A 63 22.45 1.52 9.51
CA CYS A 63 22.96 0.41 10.26
C CYS A 63 24.47 0.55 10.49
N LYS A 64 24.93 0.48 11.75
CA LYS A 64 26.35 0.51 12.11
C LYS A 64 27.10 -0.70 11.62
N GLN A 65 26.44 -1.86 11.58
CA GLN A 65 27.03 -3.13 11.17
C GLN A 65 26.75 -3.45 9.70
N PRO A 66 27.63 -4.14 8.99
CA PRO A 66 27.47 -4.50 7.58
C PRO A 66 26.59 -5.76 7.40
N VAL A 67 25.41 -5.79 8.05
CA VAL A 67 24.52 -6.96 8.08
C VAL A 67 23.24 -6.78 7.26
N SER A 68 23.00 -5.59 6.70
CA SER A 68 21.79 -5.33 5.91
C SER A 68 21.88 -5.89 4.49
N LEU A 69 20.74 -6.02 3.83
CA LEU A 69 20.64 -6.43 2.43
C LEU A 69 20.99 -5.31 1.43
N GLN A 70 21.40 -4.12 1.91
CA GLN A 70 21.72 -2.99 1.06
C GLN A 70 22.68 -3.31 -0.11
N PRO A 71 23.75 -4.12 0.09
CA PRO A 71 24.64 -4.52 -1.00
C PRO A 71 23.98 -5.35 -2.10
N SER A 72 22.84 -5.98 -1.84
CA SER A 72 22.09 -6.76 -2.85
C SER A 72 21.41 -5.87 -3.90
N LEU A 73 21.27 -4.57 -3.64
CA LEU A 73 20.77 -3.59 -4.60
C LEU A 73 21.83 -3.16 -5.64
N ASP A 74 23.07 -3.60 -5.51
CA ASP A 74 24.09 -3.31 -6.51
C ASP A 74 23.83 -4.08 -7.80
N VAL A 75 23.66 -3.34 -8.89
CA VAL A 75 23.42 -3.90 -10.24
C VAL A 75 24.48 -4.95 -10.62
N LYS A 76 25.73 -4.77 -10.18
CA LYS A 76 26.82 -5.71 -10.44
C LYS A 76 26.62 -7.08 -9.78
N ARG A 77 25.84 -7.14 -8.71
CA ARG A 77 25.52 -8.37 -7.97
C ARG A 77 24.26 -9.08 -8.49
N MET A 78 23.38 -8.37 -9.19
CA MET A 78 22.11 -8.92 -9.68
C MET A 78 22.26 -10.20 -10.51
N PRO A 79 23.21 -10.32 -11.46
CA PRO A 79 23.37 -11.56 -12.22
C PRO A 79 23.71 -12.76 -11.33
N PHE A 80 24.60 -12.56 -10.34
CA PHE A 80 24.97 -13.61 -9.40
C PHE A 80 23.80 -14.00 -8.49
N ILE A 81 23.05 -13.02 -7.98
CA ILE A 81 21.84 -13.25 -7.18
C ILE A 81 20.79 -14.02 -8.00
N GLY A 82 20.60 -13.64 -9.26
CA GLY A 82 19.72 -14.35 -10.18
C GLY A 82 20.11 -15.80 -10.42
N LEU A 83 21.39 -16.06 -10.69
CA LEU A 83 21.92 -17.42 -10.88
C LEU A 83 21.75 -18.25 -9.60
N GLN A 84 22.05 -17.68 -8.44
CA GLN A 84 21.88 -18.36 -7.17
C GLN A 84 20.41 -18.77 -6.93
N TRP A 85 19.47 -17.91 -7.29
CA TRP A 85 18.05 -18.24 -7.18
C TRP A 85 17.62 -19.30 -8.21
N ILE A 86 18.04 -19.19 -9.46
CA ILE A 86 17.66 -20.14 -10.52
C ILE A 86 18.13 -21.55 -10.19
N PHE A 87 19.40 -21.71 -9.80
CA PHE A 87 19.99 -23.04 -9.59
C PHE A 87 19.85 -23.59 -8.18
N ALA A 88 19.83 -22.72 -7.16
CA ALA A 88 19.81 -23.14 -5.77
C ALA A 88 18.55 -22.77 -4.98
N ARG A 89 17.68 -21.92 -5.55
CA ARG A 89 16.47 -21.40 -4.89
C ARG A 89 16.77 -20.71 -3.53
N LYS A 90 17.93 -20.05 -3.43
CA LYS A 90 18.47 -19.42 -2.23
C LYS A 90 18.96 -18.00 -2.50
N GLY A 91 19.34 -17.30 -1.43
CA GLY A 91 19.92 -15.97 -1.50
C GLY A 91 18.86 -14.85 -1.52
N ALA A 92 19.31 -13.63 -1.81
CA ALA A 92 18.48 -12.44 -1.71
C ALA A 92 17.21 -12.50 -2.60
N ALA A 93 17.27 -13.15 -3.76
CA ALA A 93 16.08 -13.29 -4.63
C ALA A 93 15.08 -14.36 -4.17
N ALA A 94 15.36 -15.10 -3.10
CA ALA A 94 14.46 -16.11 -2.56
C ALA A 94 13.49 -15.57 -1.48
N SER A 95 13.64 -14.32 -1.07
CA SER A 95 12.82 -13.64 -0.06
C SER A 95 12.17 -12.40 -0.67
N ASN A 96 11.04 -12.00 -0.10
CA ASN A 96 10.40 -10.72 -0.40
C ASN A 96 10.99 -9.55 0.41
N HIS A 97 12.02 -9.83 1.22
CA HIS A 97 12.75 -8.90 2.09
C HIS A 97 11.94 -8.32 3.27
N PHE A 98 10.71 -8.69 3.47
CA PHE A 98 9.95 -8.40 4.68
C PHE A 98 10.21 -9.50 5.71
N GLU A 99 11.36 -9.40 6.39
CA GLU A 99 11.91 -10.48 7.23
C GLU A 99 11.22 -10.60 8.59
N GLY A 100 10.46 -9.59 8.98
CA GLY A 100 9.68 -9.60 10.20
C GLY A 100 8.49 -8.67 10.11
N GLY A 101 7.51 -8.92 10.94
CA GLY A 101 6.33 -8.09 11.04
C GLY A 101 5.56 -8.39 12.31
N GLY A 102 4.57 -7.58 12.59
CA GLY A 102 3.74 -7.78 13.75
C GLY A 102 2.55 -6.85 13.79
N PHE A 103 1.62 -7.19 14.65
CA PHE A 103 0.46 -6.39 14.96
C PHE A 103 0.48 -6.05 16.44
N VAL A 104 0.29 -4.77 16.77
CA VAL A 104 0.29 -4.29 18.15
C VAL A 104 -0.86 -3.32 18.38
N ARG A 105 -1.23 -3.13 19.63
CA ARG A 105 -2.17 -2.07 20.02
C ARG A 105 -1.42 -0.74 20.11
N SER A 106 -2.04 0.32 19.64
CA SER A 106 -1.48 1.68 19.73
C SER A 106 -1.36 2.16 21.16
N ASN A 107 -2.31 1.75 22.02
CA ASN A 107 -2.41 2.08 23.44
C ASN A 107 -3.26 1.01 24.18
N ASP A 108 -3.44 1.18 25.48
CA ASP A 108 -4.16 0.22 26.33
C ASP A 108 -5.69 0.32 26.20
N ASP A 109 -6.22 1.41 25.64
CA ASP A 109 -7.66 1.60 25.45
C ASP A 109 -8.20 0.87 24.21
N VAL A 110 -7.33 0.27 23.41
CA VAL A 110 -7.71 -0.47 22.20
C VAL A 110 -7.80 -1.96 22.49
N ASP A 111 -8.94 -2.58 22.21
CA ASP A 111 -9.22 -3.98 22.53
C ASP A 111 -8.43 -4.99 21.67
N TYR A 112 -8.03 -4.60 20.45
CA TYR A 112 -7.34 -5.45 19.49
C TYR A 112 -6.14 -4.72 18.86
N PRO A 113 -5.17 -5.45 18.28
CA PRO A 113 -4.06 -4.83 17.56
C PRO A 113 -4.55 -4.02 16.37
N ASN A 114 -4.35 -2.71 16.41
CA ASN A 114 -4.78 -1.75 15.39
C ASN A 114 -3.64 -1.17 14.57
N LEU A 115 -2.38 -1.53 14.88
CA LEU A 115 -1.20 -1.13 14.12
C LEU A 115 -0.52 -2.34 13.49
N MET A 116 -0.06 -2.17 12.26
CA MET A 116 0.71 -3.15 11.50
C MET A 116 2.12 -2.66 11.28
N PHE A 117 3.10 -3.57 11.42
CA PHE A 117 4.51 -3.31 11.19
C PHE A 117 5.10 -4.28 10.18
N HIS A 118 5.98 -3.76 9.32
CA HIS A 118 6.83 -4.54 8.44
C HIS A 118 8.27 -4.11 8.61
N PHE A 119 9.14 -5.06 8.92
CA PHE A 119 10.57 -4.82 9.04
C PHE A 119 11.31 -5.25 7.78
N LEU A 120 12.11 -4.35 7.24
CA LEU A 120 12.98 -4.60 6.10
C LEU A 120 14.44 -4.36 6.51
N PRO A 121 15.33 -5.35 6.41
CA PRO A 121 16.76 -5.18 6.65
C PRO A 121 17.46 -4.47 5.47
N ILE A 122 16.81 -3.49 4.90
CA ILE A 122 17.27 -2.69 3.76
C ILE A 122 16.65 -1.30 3.84
N ALA A 123 17.40 -0.25 3.49
CA ALA A 123 16.88 1.10 3.36
C ALA A 123 16.55 1.37 1.88
N VAL A 124 15.28 1.51 1.56
CA VAL A 124 14.77 1.76 0.19
C VAL A 124 14.08 3.12 0.14
N ARG A 125 14.22 3.81 -0.97
CA ARG A 125 13.44 4.99 -1.29
C ARG A 125 12.46 4.66 -2.40
N TYR A 126 11.20 5.06 -2.23
CA TYR A 126 10.14 4.79 -3.21
C TYR A 126 10.00 5.87 -4.29
N ASP A 127 10.89 6.88 -4.26
CA ASP A 127 11.01 7.91 -5.30
C ASP A 127 11.97 7.52 -6.44
N GLY A 128 12.43 6.26 -6.46
CA GLY A 128 13.37 5.74 -7.46
C GLY A 128 14.85 6.11 -7.20
N GLN A 129 15.15 6.87 -6.15
CA GLN A 129 16.52 7.21 -5.78
C GLN A 129 17.13 6.16 -4.86
N LYS A 130 18.46 6.07 -4.84
CA LYS A 130 19.17 5.22 -3.88
C LYS A 130 19.15 5.87 -2.50
N ALA A 131 18.94 5.07 -1.46
CA ALA A 131 19.13 5.53 -0.11
C ALA A 131 20.62 5.89 0.12
N PRO A 132 20.92 7.02 0.77
CA PRO A 132 22.30 7.51 0.93
C PRO A 132 23.04 6.82 2.08
N VAL A 133 22.96 5.49 2.15
CA VAL A 133 23.57 4.67 3.21
C VAL A 133 24.22 3.42 2.63
N ALA A 134 25.35 3.01 3.18
CA ALA A 134 26.00 1.75 2.81
C ALA A 134 25.28 0.53 3.37
N HIS A 135 24.74 0.66 4.59
CA HIS A 135 23.90 -0.31 5.26
C HIS A 135 22.77 0.40 5.98
N GLY A 136 21.55 -0.11 5.88
CA GLY A 136 20.39 0.47 6.52
C GLY A 136 19.26 -0.56 6.67
N TYR A 137 18.27 -0.19 7.44
CA TYR A 137 17.03 -0.93 7.60
C TYR A 137 15.87 0.05 7.79
N GLN A 138 14.66 -0.44 7.63
CA GLN A 138 13.48 0.36 7.83
C GLN A 138 12.35 -0.46 8.43
N VAL A 139 11.48 0.25 9.15
CA VAL A 139 10.21 -0.27 9.65
C VAL A 139 9.10 0.52 8.98
N HIS A 140 8.22 -0.16 8.33
CA HIS A 140 6.96 0.38 7.88
C HIS A 140 5.94 0.25 9.00
N VAL A 141 5.12 1.25 9.19
CA VAL A 141 4.04 1.25 10.17
C VAL A 141 2.82 1.96 9.62
N GLY A 142 1.66 1.46 9.94
CA GLY A 142 0.38 2.09 9.63
C GLY A 142 -0.74 1.52 10.48
N PRO A 143 -1.81 2.30 10.68
CA PRO A 143 -3.07 1.79 11.21
C PRO A 143 -3.66 0.73 10.28
N MET A 144 -4.28 -0.29 10.89
CA MET A 144 -4.96 -1.37 10.16
C MET A 144 -6.24 -0.90 9.49
N TYR A 145 -6.89 0.10 10.04
CA TYR A 145 -8.14 0.67 9.55
C TYR A 145 -8.09 2.18 9.66
N SER A 146 -8.58 2.85 8.65
CA SER A 146 -8.78 4.30 8.68
C SER A 146 -10.27 4.61 8.77
N ASN A 147 -10.64 5.69 9.44
CA ASN A 147 -12.00 6.23 9.41
C ASN A 147 -12.21 7.18 8.21
N SER A 148 -11.13 7.59 7.55
CA SER A 148 -11.18 8.38 6.33
C SER A 148 -11.76 7.57 5.18
N ARG A 149 -12.62 8.22 4.39
CA ARG A 149 -13.26 7.62 3.22
C ARG A 149 -13.01 8.50 2.00
N GLY A 150 -12.61 7.85 0.94
CA GLY A 150 -12.36 8.48 -0.35
C GLY A 150 -13.38 8.08 -1.39
N SER A 151 -13.04 8.38 -2.64
CA SER A 151 -13.91 8.06 -3.78
C SER A 151 -13.10 7.79 -5.05
N LEU A 152 -13.74 7.03 -5.95
CA LEU A 152 -13.25 6.75 -7.29
C LEU A 152 -14.34 7.11 -8.30
N LYS A 153 -14.07 8.08 -9.17
CA LYS A 153 -15.03 8.61 -10.14
C LYS A 153 -14.43 8.62 -11.54
N ILE A 154 -15.19 8.15 -12.54
CA ILE A 154 -14.81 8.33 -13.94
C ILE A 154 -14.79 9.83 -14.29
N LYS A 155 -13.92 10.21 -15.22
CA LYS A 155 -13.84 11.59 -15.71
C LYS A 155 -14.69 11.80 -16.96
N SER A 156 -14.76 10.79 -17.81
CA SER A 156 -15.55 10.76 -19.04
C SER A 156 -16.05 9.34 -19.34
N LYS A 157 -16.66 9.15 -20.49
CA LYS A 157 -17.06 7.84 -21.02
C LYS A 157 -15.93 7.07 -21.71
N ASP A 158 -14.74 7.63 -21.81
CA ASP A 158 -13.58 6.93 -22.37
C ASP A 158 -13.06 5.87 -21.39
N PRO A 159 -13.10 4.57 -21.73
CA PRO A 159 -12.66 3.51 -20.86
C PRO A 159 -11.15 3.50 -20.59
N PHE A 160 -10.35 4.20 -21.41
CA PHE A 160 -8.90 4.30 -21.26
C PHE A 160 -8.48 5.51 -20.43
N GLU A 161 -9.40 6.45 -20.18
CA GLU A 161 -9.11 7.57 -19.29
C GLU A 161 -9.10 7.11 -17.83
N LYS A 162 -7.96 7.37 -17.15
CA LYS A 162 -7.83 7.01 -15.73
C LYS A 162 -8.83 7.77 -14.88
N PRO A 163 -9.55 7.10 -13.96
CA PRO A 163 -10.52 7.75 -13.08
C PRO A 163 -9.84 8.77 -12.15
N SER A 164 -10.63 9.64 -11.58
CA SER A 164 -10.24 10.46 -10.44
C SER A 164 -10.32 9.61 -9.19
N ILE A 165 -9.21 9.51 -8.45
CA ILE A 165 -9.12 8.76 -7.20
C ILE A 165 -8.75 9.73 -6.10
N VAL A 166 -9.58 9.79 -5.07
CA VAL A 166 -9.35 10.59 -3.87
C VAL A 166 -9.28 9.62 -2.70
N PHE A 167 -8.12 9.49 -2.09
CA PHE A 167 -7.94 8.65 -0.90
C PHE A 167 -8.51 9.32 0.36
N ASN A 168 -8.42 10.64 0.43
CA ASN A 168 -8.90 11.47 1.54
C ASN A 168 -8.25 11.10 2.89
N TYR A 169 -6.96 10.70 2.87
CA TYR A 169 -6.22 10.33 4.07
C TYR A 169 -6.25 11.41 5.14
N LEU A 170 -6.21 10.99 6.41
CA LEU A 170 -6.13 11.89 7.58
C LEU A 170 -7.28 12.89 7.66
N SER A 171 -8.44 12.55 7.14
CA SER A 171 -9.61 13.44 7.14
C SER A 171 -10.34 13.47 8.49
N THR A 172 -10.00 12.58 9.41
CA THR A 172 -10.58 12.50 10.75
C THR A 172 -9.54 12.78 11.83
N LYS A 173 -9.99 13.36 12.96
CA LYS A 173 -9.12 13.59 14.12
C LYS A 173 -8.65 12.29 14.78
N GLU A 174 -9.40 11.23 14.61
CA GLU A 174 -9.04 9.92 15.11
C GLU A 174 -7.87 9.32 14.29
N ASP A 175 -7.93 9.41 12.97
CA ASP A 175 -6.82 9.00 12.11
C ASP A 175 -5.54 9.79 12.44
N GLU A 176 -5.63 11.12 12.59
CA GLU A 176 -4.49 11.95 12.97
C GLU A 176 -3.84 11.47 14.27
N ARG A 177 -4.67 11.18 15.31
CA ARG A 177 -4.20 10.70 16.62
C ARG A 177 -3.53 9.33 16.49
N GLU A 178 -4.19 8.40 15.82
CA GLU A 178 -3.71 7.03 15.65
C GLU A 178 -2.37 6.99 14.88
N TRP A 179 -2.22 7.85 13.89
CA TRP A 179 -0.95 8.01 13.15
C TRP A 179 0.19 8.51 14.03
N VAL A 180 -0.07 9.47 14.92
CA VAL A 180 0.94 9.95 15.89
C VAL A 180 1.35 8.81 16.83
N GLU A 181 0.40 8.02 17.30
CA GLU A 181 0.65 6.86 18.15
C GLU A 181 1.45 5.79 17.39
N ALA A 182 1.08 5.46 16.17
CA ALA A 182 1.78 4.51 15.32
C ALA A 182 3.28 4.85 15.17
N ILE A 183 3.58 6.10 14.87
CA ILE A 183 4.97 6.58 14.74
C ILE A 183 5.72 6.50 16.07
N ARG A 184 5.07 6.82 17.19
CA ARG A 184 5.66 6.73 18.54
C ARG A 184 6.00 5.29 18.90
N VAL A 185 5.07 4.35 18.65
CA VAL A 185 5.28 2.93 18.91
C VAL A 185 6.42 2.38 18.05
N ALA A 186 6.43 2.69 16.76
CA ALA A 186 7.52 2.29 15.87
C ALA A 186 8.89 2.81 16.32
N ARG A 187 8.97 4.08 16.71
CA ARG A 187 10.20 4.66 17.27
C ARG A 187 10.61 4.02 18.58
N ASN A 188 9.67 3.63 19.42
CA ASN A 188 9.95 2.94 20.66
C ASN A 188 10.53 1.53 20.42
N ILE A 189 9.95 0.79 19.47
CA ILE A 189 10.48 -0.53 19.03
C ILE A 189 11.93 -0.38 18.57
N LEU A 190 12.22 0.60 17.73
CA LEU A 190 13.56 0.83 17.19
C LEU A 190 14.58 1.35 18.23
N LYS A 191 14.13 1.83 19.38
CA LYS A 191 14.97 2.27 20.51
C LYS A 191 15.24 1.19 21.55
N GLN A 192 14.69 -0.02 21.38
CA GLN A 192 14.93 -1.10 22.34
C GLN A 192 16.40 -1.54 22.33
N LYS A 193 16.91 -1.97 23.48
CA LYS A 193 18.32 -2.40 23.68
C LYS A 193 18.80 -3.42 22.65
N ALA A 194 17.91 -4.28 22.16
CA ALA A 194 18.22 -5.23 21.10
C ALA A 194 18.65 -4.56 19.79
N MET A 195 18.27 -3.31 19.55
CA MET A 195 18.62 -2.53 18.36
C MET A 195 19.92 -1.72 18.53
N ASP A 196 20.43 -1.54 19.74
CA ASP A 196 21.62 -0.72 20.01
C ASP A 196 22.86 -1.10 19.17
N PRO A 197 23.14 -2.39 18.91
CA PRO A 197 24.28 -2.78 18.07
C PRO A 197 24.14 -2.32 16.61
N PHE A 198 22.92 -2.02 16.15
CA PHE A 198 22.60 -1.70 14.76
C PHE A 198 22.32 -0.21 14.54
N ASN A 199 21.85 0.50 15.54
CA ASN A 199 21.49 1.92 15.47
C ASN A 199 22.67 2.88 15.47
#